data_6a9357dcf4cb911b237f0a8cc4515ace
#
_entry.id   6a9357dcf4cb911b237f0a8cc4515ace
#
_cell.length_a   1.000
_cell.length_b   1.000
_cell.length_c   1.000
_cell.angle_alpha   90.00
_cell.angle_beta   90.00
_cell.angle_gamma   90.00
#
_symmetry.space_group_name_H-M   'P 1'
#
loop_
_entity.id
_entity.type
_entity.pdbx_description
1 polymer ?
#
loop_
_entity_poly.entity_id
_entity_poly.type
_entity_poly.pdbx_seq_one_letter_code
_entity_poly.pdbx_strand_id
1 'polypeptide(L)'
;MGCQCANQKEELNEELTKNENNIEEIEKNNYLEQKEEIFRLANQEGENQEQIKESNNENQRDEEDYNEKMNEVKNTKYADYPERMLELINKIREDPASYADIIEDSIQNIIENQEDNEGKPKIIYKKKVKVALTRGEPAFREAAEILRNMESLPPLEFKNDICVPLPDNENDIKDPSYLREQVNILRETTNIDVFFKDLIKLPDVSALLMIVDDGEKNAGRKRNAILNKNFKYIGINSKFIGKTFIAYFTFSKE
;
A
#
# COMPACT_ATOMS: atom_id res chain seq x y z
N MET A 1 9.41 19.06 34.83
CA MET A 1 8.04 18.88 34.32
C MET A 1 8.12 18.24 32.92
N GLY A 2 8.50 16.98 32.81
CA GLY A 2 8.77 16.33 31.53
C GLY A 2 8.25 14.90 31.33
N CYS A 3 7.61 14.30 32.36
CA CYS A 3 7.24 12.87 32.29
C CYS A 3 5.77 12.54 32.01
N GLN A 4 4.87 13.50 31.96
CA GLN A 4 3.44 13.19 31.76
C GLN A 4 3.01 13.06 30.29
N CYS A 5 3.72 13.66 29.34
CA CYS A 5 3.34 13.59 27.93
C CYS A 5 3.79 12.29 27.23
N ALA A 6 4.80 11.59 27.76
CA ALA A 6 5.26 10.33 27.19
C ALA A 6 4.27 9.19 27.46
N ASN A 7 3.76 9.11 28.71
CA ASN A 7 2.80 8.07 29.08
C ASN A 7 1.47 8.15 28.33
N GLN A 8 0.98 9.36 28.03
CA GLN A 8 -0.27 9.51 27.27
C GLN A 8 -0.17 9.04 25.81
N LYS A 9 1.01 9.16 25.18
CA LYS A 9 1.23 8.66 23.82
C LYS A 9 1.35 7.14 23.78
N GLU A 10 1.94 6.51 24.80
CA GLU A 10 2.01 5.05 24.89
C GLU A 10 0.63 4.45 25.16
N GLU A 11 -0.16 5.01 26.06
CA GLU A 11 -1.53 4.55 26.32
C GLU A 11 -2.43 4.66 25.08
N LEU A 12 -2.35 5.76 24.32
CA LEU A 12 -3.14 5.94 23.09
C LEU A 12 -2.74 4.94 22.00
N ASN A 13 -1.46 4.62 21.88
CA ASN A 13 -0.97 3.62 20.92
C ASN A 13 -1.36 2.18 21.33
N GLU A 14 -1.36 1.86 22.63
CA GLU A 14 -1.83 0.56 23.11
C GLU A 14 -3.34 0.38 22.89
N GLU A 15 -4.14 1.43 23.06
CA GLU A 15 -5.58 1.40 22.86
C GLU A 15 -5.95 1.27 21.37
N LEU A 16 -5.21 1.94 20.48
CA LEU A 16 -5.35 1.79 19.03
C LEU A 16 -4.98 0.37 18.56
N THR A 17 -3.90 -0.19 19.10
CA THR A 17 -3.44 -1.55 18.74
C THR A 17 -4.42 -2.62 19.25
N LYS A 18 -5.01 -2.43 20.44
CA LYS A 18 -6.06 -3.31 20.98
C LYS A 18 -7.34 -3.25 20.15
N ASN A 19 -7.73 -2.07 19.67
CA ASN A 19 -8.89 -1.91 18.81
C ASN A 19 -8.68 -2.53 17.41
N GLU A 20 -7.50 -2.40 16.82
CA GLU A 20 -7.17 -3.04 15.53
C GLU A 20 -7.19 -4.58 15.64
N ASN A 21 -6.60 -5.14 16.70
CA ASN A 21 -6.62 -6.59 16.94
C ASN A 21 -8.04 -7.12 17.21
N ASN A 22 -8.88 -6.34 17.90
CA ASN A 22 -10.26 -6.71 18.19
C ASN A 22 -11.14 -6.71 16.93
N ILE A 23 -10.88 -5.80 15.98
CA ILE A 23 -11.57 -5.76 14.68
C ILE A 23 -11.17 -6.94 13.81
N GLU A 24 -9.87 -7.30 13.75
CA GLU A 24 -9.40 -8.47 13.01
C GLU A 24 -9.96 -9.79 13.59
N GLU A 25 -10.09 -9.87 14.90
CA GLU A 25 -10.65 -11.05 15.58
C GLU A 25 -12.18 -11.16 15.39
N ILE A 26 -12.91 -10.04 15.39
CA ILE A 26 -14.35 -9.99 15.09
C ILE A 26 -14.61 -10.35 13.62
N GLU A 27 -13.82 -9.82 12.67
CA GLU A 27 -13.93 -10.15 11.26
C GLU A 27 -13.65 -11.63 10.98
N LYS A 28 -12.67 -12.22 11.67
CA LYS A 28 -12.32 -13.63 11.58
C LYS A 28 -13.40 -14.56 12.18
N ASN A 29 -13.97 -14.17 13.31
CA ASN A 29 -15.03 -14.93 13.98
C ASN A 29 -16.33 -14.89 13.17
N ASN A 30 -16.73 -13.74 12.65
CA ASN A 30 -17.88 -13.62 11.76
C ASN A 30 -17.73 -14.47 10.48
N TYR A 31 -16.51 -14.52 9.91
CA TYR A 31 -16.22 -15.38 8.77
C TYR A 31 -16.32 -16.88 9.10
N LEU A 32 -15.84 -17.28 10.28
CA LEU A 32 -15.90 -18.68 10.73
C LEU A 32 -17.33 -19.12 11.04
N GLU A 33 -18.13 -18.27 11.70
CA GLU A 33 -19.54 -18.54 11.99
C GLU A 33 -20.38 -18.70 10.72
N GLN A 34 -20.19 -17.80 9.74
CA GLN A 34 -20.88 -17.92 8.45
C GLN A 34 -20.45 -19.18 7.67
N LYS A 35 -19.18 -19.55 7.74
CA LYS A 35 -18.68 -20.76 7.09
C LYS A 35 -19.20 -22.05 7.75
N GLU A 36 -19.34 -22.07 9.08
CA GLU A 36 -19.93 -23.18 9.81
C GLU A 36 -21.45 -23.31 9.55
N GLU A 37 -22.15 -22.18 9.39
CA GLU A 37 -23.58 -22.16 9.05
C GLU A 37 -23.83 -22.66 7.62
N ILE A 38 -23.01 -22.24 6.66
CA ILE A 38 -23.04 -22.76 5.28
C ILE A 38 -22.70 -24.26 5.25
N PHE A 39 -21.73 -24.71 6.05
CA PHE A 39 -21.35 -26.13 6.13
C PHE A 39 -22.42 -26.98 6.81
N ARG A 40 -23.15 -26.43 7.80
CA ARG A 40 -24.31 -27.09 8.44
C ARG A 40 -25.48 -27.24 7.46
N LEU A 41 -25.75 -26.22 6.66
CA LEU A 41 -26.81 -26.25 5.65
C LEU A 41 -26.48 -27.23 4.51
N ALA A 42 -25.22 -27.30 4.08
CA ALA A 42 -24.76 -28.24 3.06
C ALA A 42 -24.78 -29.72 3.50
N ASN A 43 -24.61 -30.02 4.82
CA ASN A 43 -24.63 -31.38 5.34
C ASN A 43 -26.04 -31.93 5.64
N GLN A 44 -27.08 -31.11 5.54
CA GLN A 44 -28.48 -31.54 5.74
C GLN A 44 -29.19 -32.00 4.47
N GLU A 45 -28.58 -31.75 3.29
CA GLU A 45 -29.20 -32.14 2.01
C GLU A 45 -28.35 -33.17 1.23
N GLY A 46 -28.29 -34.38 1.77
CA GLY A 46 -27.86 -35.56 1.01
C GLY A 46 -29.03 -36.10 0.20
N GLU A 47 -29.16 -35.72 -1.08
CA GLU A 47 -29.79 -36.46 -2.19
C GLU A 47 -30.23 -35.46 -3.30
N ASN A 48 -29.38 -35.24 -4.31
CA ASN A 48 -29.72 -35.06 -5.70
C ASN A 48 -28.57 -34.43 -6.51
N GLN A 49 -28.01 -35.19 -7.44
CA GLN A 49 -26.87 -34.74 -8.27
C GLN A 49 -27.20 -33.63 -9.29
N GLU A 50 -28.44 -33.30 -9.52
CA GLU A 50 -28.83 -32.15 -10.37
C GLU A 50 -28.82 -30.80 -9.63
N GLN A 51 -29.04 -30.79 -8.32
CA GLN A 51 -28.99 -29.57 -7.49
C GLN A 51 -27.55 -29.09 -7.24
N ILE A 52 -26.53 -29.95 -7.36
CA ILE A 52 -25.12 -29.59 -7.15
C ILE A 52 -24.63 -28.54 -8.17
N LYS A 53 -25.15 -28.52 -9.38
CA LYS A 53 -24.76 -27.50 -10.39
C LYS A 53 -25.40 -26.12 -10.14
N GLU A 54 -26.60 -26.10 -9.63
CA GLU A 54 -27.27 -24.83 -9.26
C GLU A 54 -26.68 -24.26 -7.95
N SER A 55 -26.41 -25.11 -6.96
CA SER A 55 -25.81 -24.67 -5.69
C SER A 55 -24.36 -24.16 -5.85
N ASN A 56 -23.59 -24.71 -6.79
CA ASN A 56 -22.25 -24.17 -7.11
C ASN A 56 -22.30 -22.78 -7.75
N ASN A 57 -23.34 -22.49 -8.55
CA ASN A 57 -23.53 -21.15 -9.14
C ASN A 57 -24.06 -20.15 -8.13
N GLU A 58 -24.90 -20.56 -7.17
CA GLU A 58 -25.35 -19.68 -6.07
C GLU A 58 -24.20 -19.40 -5.11
N ASN A 59 -23.43 -20.40 -4.69
CA ASN A 59 -22.25 -20.20 -3.85
C ASN A 59 -21.18 -19.30 -4.50
N GLN A 60 -20.99 -19.36 -5.82
CA GLN A 60 -20.09 -18.45 -6.52
C GLN A 60 -20.63 -17.01 -6.55
N ARG A 61 -21.93 -16.83 -6.76
CA ARG A 61 -22.57 -15.50 -6.72
C ARG A 61 -22.52 -14.89 -5.33
N ASP A 62 -22.77 -15.66 -4.29
CA ASP A 62 -22.72 -15.20 -2.90
C ASP A 62 -21.27 -14.83 -2.50
N GLU A 63 -20.26 -15.55 -3.00
CA GLU A 63 -18.86 -15.24 -2.76
C GLU A 63 -18.40 -13.99 -3.54
N GLU A 64 -18.90 -13.79 -4.75
CA GLU A 64 -18.65 -12.58 -5.55
C GLU A 64 -19.31 -11.35 -4.90
N ASP A 65 -20.57 -11.43 -4.50
CA ASP A 65 -21.31 -10.35 -3.83
C ASP A 65 -20.69 -9.99 -2.46
N TYR A 66 -20.25 -11.00 -1.70
CA TYR A 66 -19.51 -10.80 -0.46
C TYR A 66 -18.16 -10.10 -0.70
N ASN A 67 -17.40 -10.54 -1.69
CA ASN A 67 -16.12 -9.93 -2.03
C ASN A 67 -16.28 -8.48 -2.52
N GLU A 68 -17.34 -8.18 -3.27
CA GLU A 68 -17.66 -6.83 -3.72
C GLU A 68 -17.98 -5.92 -2.55
N LYS A 69 -18.85 -6.34 -1.62
CA LYS A 69 -19.17 -5.60 -0.38
C LYS A 69 -17.95 -5.38 0.51
N MET A 70 -17.10 -6.41 0.66
CA MET A 70 -15.86 -6.29 1.43
C MET A 70 -14.87 -5.32 0.79
N ASN A 71 -14.80 -5.28 -0.53
CA ASN A 71 -13.97 -4.30 -1.24
C ASN A 71 -14.51 -2.88 -1.09
N GLU A 72 -15.82 -2.70 -1.09
CA GLU A 72 -16.47 -1.41 -0.87
C GLU A 72 -16.13 -0.86 0.53
N VAL A 73 -16.23 -1.68 1.57
CA VAL A 73 -15.83 -1.33 2.94
C VAL A 73 -14.33 -1.00 3.03
N LYS A 74 -13.47 -1.80 2.40
CA LYS A 74 -12.02 -1.53 2.36
C LYS A 74 -11.72 -0.24 1.61
N ASN A 75 -12.35 0.00 0.47
CA ASN A 75 -12.17 1.21 -0.32
C ASN A 75 -12.61 2.46 0.45
N THR A 76 -13.70 2.37 1.23
CA THR A 76 -14.13 3.46 2.12
C THR A 76 -13.08 3.73 3.21
N LYS A 77 -12.51 2.70 3.83
CA LYS A 77 -11.49 2.82 4.88
C LYS A 77 -10.19 3.50 4.39
N TYR A 78 -9.85 3.34 3.12
CA TYR A 78 -8.63 3.88 2.52
C TYR A 78 -8.91 4.95 1.45
N ALA A 79 -10.11 5.54 1.47
CA ALA A 79 -10.50 6.58 0.52
C ALA A 79 -9.61 7.83 0.60
N ASP A 80 -9.06 8.11 1.77
CA ASP A 80 -8.14 9.21 2.03
C ASP A 80 -6.66 8.92 1.67
N TYR A 81 -6.38 7.72 1.15
CA TYR A 81 -5.00 7.34 0.81
C TYR A 81 -4.31 8.31 -0.15
N PRO A 82 -4.93 8.78 -1.26
CA PRO A 82 -4.29 9.73 -2.15
C PRO A 82 -3.95 11.07 -1.47
N GLU A 83 -4.85 11.60 -0.66
CA GLU A 83 -4.65 12.85 0.09
C GLU A 83 -3.52 12.72 1.10
N ARG A 84 -3.51 11.65 1.89
CA ARG A 84 -2.45 11.39 2.87
C ARG A 84 -1.10 11.17 2.21
N MET A 85 -1.05 10.50 1.06
CA MET A 85 0.20 10.33 0.30
C MET A 85 0.72 11.66 -0.22
N LEU A 86 -0.16 12.52 -0.75
CA LEU A 86 0.20 13.87 -1.18
C LEU A 86 0.78 14.70 -0.02
N GLU A 87 0.12 14.69 1.13
CA GLU A 87 0.61 15.37 2.34
C GLU A 87 1.99 14.88 2.76
N LEU A 88 2.20 13.55 2.82
CA LEU A 88 3.47 12.96 3.20
C LEU A 88 4.58 13.29 2.19
N ILE A 89 4.31 13.17 0.91
CA ILE A 89 5.26 13.51 -0.15
C ILE A 89 5.63 15.01 -0.06
N ASN A 90 4.67 15.88 0.19
CA ASN A 90 4.94 17.31 0.33
C ASN A 90 5.72 17.64 1.60
N LYS A 91 5.46 16.97 2.73
CA LYS A 91 6.30 17.09 3.93
C LYS A 91 7.74 16.68 3.68
N ILE A 92 7.96 15.58 2.95
CA ILE A 92 9.31 15.14 2.56
C ILE A 92 10.00 16.19 1.70
N ARG A 93 9.28 16.83 0.79
CA ARG A 93 9.81 17.86 -0.11
C ARG A 93 10.10 19.18 0.62
N GLU A 94 9.24 19.57 1.55
CA GLU A 94 9.37 20.79 2.34
C GLU A 94 10.52 20.73 3.33
N ASP A 95 10.66 19.61 4.04
CA ASP A 95 11.71 19.40 5.04
C ASP A 95 12.34 18.00 4.89
N PRO A 96 13.18 17.81 3.87
CA PRO A 96 13.83 16.53 3.64
C PRO A 96 14.77 16.12 4.78
N ALA A 97 15.42 17.09 5.43
CA ALA A 97 16.34 16.78 6.54
C ALA A 97 15.64 16.16 7.74
N SER A 98 14.49 16.71 8.16
CA SER A 98 13.69 16.11 9.23
C SER A 98 13.15 14.72 8.86
N TYR A 99 12.87 14.46 7.58
CA TYR A 99 12.43 13.15 7.16
C TYR A 99 13.57 12.12 7.15
N ALA A 100 14.81 12.55 6.99
CA ALA A 100 15.98 11.68 7.13
C ALA A 100 16.06 11.01 8.50
N ASP A 101 15.69 11.72 9.57
CA ASP A 101 15.65 11.16 10.91
C ASP A 101 14.57 10.08 11.06
N ILE A 102 13.42 10.27 10.42
CA ILE A 102 12.35 9.24 10.34
C ILE A 102 12.85 7.98 9.64
N ILE A 103 13.63 8.13 8.56
CA ILE A 103 14.23 6.99 7.86
C ILE A 103 15.21 6.25 8.78
N GLU A 104 16.09 6.95 9.46
CA GLU A 104 17.06 6.33 10.37
C GLU A 104 16.38 5.62 11.53
N ASP A 105 15.39 6.24 12.16
CA ASP A 105 14.59 5.62 13.20
C ASP A 105 13.87 4.36 12.74
N SER A 106 13.57 4.28 11.45
CA SER A 106 12.87 3.12 10.88
C SER A 106 13.78 1.91 10.65
N ILE A 107 15.10 2.08 10.67
CA ILE A 107 16.08 0.98 10.49
C ILE A 107 15.89 -0.13 11.54
N GLN A 108 15.49 0.22 12.76
CA GLN A 108 15.19 -0.77 13.80
C GLN A 108 14.08 -1.77 13.44
N ASN A 109 13.30 -1.48 12.40
CA ASN A 109 12.24 -2.37 11.92
C ASN A 109 12.74 -3.35 10.84
N ILE A 110 14.03 -3.31 10.50
CA ILE A 110 14.63 -4.24 9.55
C ILE A 110 15.01 -5.51 10.31
N ILE A 111 14.57 -6.64 9.80
CA ILE A 111 14.91 -7.97 10.32
C ILE A 111 15.76 -8.65 9.27
N GLU A 112 17.01 -8.93 9.64
CA GLU A 112 17.93 -9.75 8.88
C GLU A 112 17.93 -11.18 9.44
N ASN A 113 18.39 -12.14 8.66
CA ASN A 113 18.51 -13.56 9.04
C ASN A 113 17.21 -14.39 9.05
N GLN A 114 16.15 -13.95 8.38
CA GLN A 114 15.11 -14.90 7.97
C GLN A 114 15.56 -15.60 6.68
N GLU A 115 15.48 -16.92 6.67
CA GLU A 115 15.70 -17.69 5.44
C GLU A 115 14.39 -17.78 4.64
N ASP A 116 14.51 -17.72 3.32
CA ASP A 116 13.41 -18.06 2.43
C ASP A 116 13.25 -19.58 2.31
N ASN A 117 12.29 -20.03 1.48
CA ASN A 117 12.05 -21.46 1.26
C ASN A 117 13.24 -22.18 0.56
N GLU A 118 14.22 -21.42 0.06
CA GLU A 118 15.44 -21.92 -0.59
C GLU A 118 16.68 -21.80 0.33
N GLY A 119 16.50 -21.38 1.59
CA GLY A 119 17.58 -21.19 2.55
C GLY A 119 18.45 -19.95 2.30
N LYS A 120 17.95 -18.98 1.51
CA LYS A 120 18.67 -17.73 1.27
C LYS A 120 18.33 -16.68 2.33
N PRO A 121 19.31 -15.87 2.76
CA PRO A 121 19.07 -14.78 3.69
C PRO A 121 17.98 -13.84 3.16
N LYS A 122 16.97 -13.56 3.97
CA LYS A 122 15.87 -12.67 3.63
C LYS A 122 15.89 -11.45 4.54
N ILE A 123 15.95 -10.28 3.94
CA ILE A 123 15.86 -9.01 4.64
C ILE A 123 14.39 -8.55 4.57
N ILE A 124 13.79 -8.23 5.72
CA ILE A 124 12.38 -7.86 5.80
C ILE A 124 12.25 -6.57 6.60
N TYR A 125 11.52 -5.60 6.06
CA TYR A 125 10.99 -4.49 6.84
C TYR A 125 9.69 -4.95 7.52
N LYS A 126 9.60 -4.81 8.85
CA LYS A 126 8.45 -5.25 9.63
C LYS A 126 8.00 -4.15 10.60
N LYS A 127 7.11 -3.28 10.11
CA LYS A 127 6.36 -2.34 10.95
C LYS A 127 4.95 -2.23 10.37
N LYS A 128 3.94 -2.80 11.06
CA LYS A 128 2.54 -2.89 10.59
C LYS A 128 2.34 -3.71 9.30
N VAL A 129 3.34 -3.79 8.43
CA VAL A 129 3.37 -4.62 7.21
C VAL A 129 4.71 -5.35 7.11
N LYS A 130 4.73 -6.45 6.34
CA LYS A 130 5.97 -7.16 6.00
C LYS A 130 6.31 -6.89 4.55
N VAL A 131 7.45 -6.27 4.29
CA VAL A 131 7.95 -5.98 2.95
C VAL A 131 9.34 -6.57 2.80
N ALA A 132 9.54 -7.40 1.77
CA ALA A 132 10.87 -7.91 1.44
C ALA A 132 11.75 -6.78 0.92
N LEU A 133 12.97 -6.72 1.42
CA LEU A 133 13.99 -5.76 1.03
C LEU A 133 15.09 -6.47 0.26
N THR A 134 15.78 -5.72 -0.59
CA THR A 134 16.90 -6.21 -1.41
C THR A 134 18.24 -5.85 -0.78
N ARG A 135 18.40 -4.60 -0.36
CA ARG A 135 19.62 -4.02 0.19
C ARG A 135 19.56 -3.83 1.71
N GLY A 136 18.35 -3.66 2.24
CA GLY A 136 18.13 -3.46 3.67
C GLY A 136 18.70 -2.15 4.22
N GLU A 137 19.33 -2.19 5.39
CA GLU A 137 19.86 -1.02 6.10
C GLU A 137 20.72 -0.09 5.23
N PRO A 138 21.64 -0.55 4.36
CA PRO A 138 22.41 0.32 3.48
C PRO A 138 21.55 1.25 2.60
N ALA A 139 20.39 0.80 2.12
CA ALA A 139 19.49 1.64 1.31
C ALA A 139 18.84 2.74 2.14
N PHE A 140 18.50 2.45 3.39
CA PHE A 140 17.93 3.42 4.32
C PHE A 140 18.93 4.51 4.67
N ARG A 141 20.18 4.13 5.00
CA ARG A 141 21.24 5.09 5.29
C ARG A 141 21.57 5.98 4.10
N GLU A 142 21.66 5.41 2.89
CA GLU A 142 21.83 6.17 1.65
C GLU A 142 20.72 7.19 1.45
N ALA A 143 19.46 6.78 1.63
CA ALA A 143 18.32 7.67 1.50
C ALA A 143 18.36 8.81 2.53
N ALA A 144 18.66 8.52 3.78
CA ALA A 144 18.79 9.51 4.83
C ALA A 144 19.92 10.52 4.56
N GLU A 145 21.06 10.05 4.09
CA GLU A 145 22.20 10.91 3.72
C GLU A 145 21.84 11.86 2.56
N ILE A 146 21.14 11.36 1.54
CA ILE A 146 20.67 12.17 0.42
C ILE A 146 19.73 13.27 0.93
N LEU A 147 18.75 12.93 1.76
CA LEU A 147 17.78 13.89 2.26
C LEU A 147 18.41 14.94 3.17
N ARG A 148 19.40 14.60 4.00
CA ARG A 148 20.10 15.57 4.84
C ARG A 148 20.85 16.63 4.07
N ASN A 149 21.29 16.30 2.85
CA ASN A 149 22.05 17.20 2.00
C ASN A 149 21.17 17.92 0.96
N MET A 150 19.84 17.71 1.02
CA MET A 150 18.92 18.35 0.09
C MET A 150 18.37 19.67 0.64
N GLU A 151 18.18 20.62 -0.26
CA GLU A 151 17.36 21.79 0.00
C GLU A 151 15.88 21.46 -0.10
N SER A 152 15.03 22.27 0.56
CA SER A 152 13.58 22.23 0.41
C SER A 152 13.16 22.34 -1.04
N LEU A 153 12.14 21.58 -1.41
CA LEU A 153 11.54 21.59 -2.74
C LEU A 153 10.12 22.17 -2.69
N PRO A 154 9.66 22.81 -3.76
CA PRO A 154 8.28 23.22 -3.87
C PRO A 154 7.32 22.04 -3.72
N PRO A 155 6.15 22.23 -3.08
CA PRO A 155 5.14 21.17 -2.98
C PRO A 155 4.62 20.80 -4.37
N LEU A 156 4.14 19.55 -4.47
CA LEU A 156 3.40 19.07 -5.62
C LEU A 156 1.93 19.41 -5.46
N GLU A 157 1.28 19.76 -6.56
CA GLU A 157 -0.15 19.96 -6.64
C GLU A 157 -0.83 18.69 -7.16
N PHE A 158 -1.95 18.31 -6.56
CA PHE A 158 -2.73 17.20 -7.06
C PHE A 158 -3.44 17.56 -8.37
N LYS A 159 -3.33 16.69 -9.38
CA LYS A 159 -3.92 16.89 -10.69
C LYS A 159 -4.67 15.65 -11.13
N ASN A 160 -5.99 15.73 -11.18
CA ASN A 160 -6.85 14.58 -11.41
C ASN A 160 -6.76 14.03 -12.85
N ASP A 161 -6.50 14.89 -13.82
CA ASP A 161 -6.42 14.52 -15.23
C ASP A 161 -5.18 13.68 -15.60
N ILE A 162 -4.18 13.63 -14.70
CA ILE A 162 -3.03 12.72 -14.85
C ILE A 162 -3.16 11.45 -13.99
N CYS A 163 -4.29 11.22 -13.32
CA CYS A 163 -4.52 10.00 -12.58
C CYS A 163 -4.77 8.82 -13.54
N VAL A 164 -3.92 7.80 -13.48
CA VAL A 164 -4.11 6.57 -14.28
C VAL A 164 -5.32 5.80 -13.76
N PRO A 165 -6.23 5.36 -14.64
CA PRO A 165 -7.33 4.48 -14.26
C PRO A 165 -6.84 3.20 -13.59
N LEU A 166 -7.57 2.77 -12.57
CA LEU A 166 -7.26 1.52 -11.86
C LEU A 166 -7.93 0.33 -12.57
N PRO A 167 -7.29 -0.84 -12.57
CA PRO A 167 -7.86 -2.05 -13.15
C PRO A 167 -9.12 -2.48 -12.39
N ASP A 168 -10.01 -3.22 -13.05
CA ASP A 168 -11.25 -3.70 -12.44
C ASP A 168 -11.11 -5.12 -11.87
N ASN A 169 -10.05 -5.83 -12.23
CA ASN A 169 -9.83 -7.20 -11.78
C ASN A 169 -8.36 -7.49 -11.42
N GLU A 170 -8.13 -8.60 -10.70
CA GLU A 170 -6.79 -9.00 -10.24
C GLU A 170 -5.85 -9.45 -11.36
N ASN A 171 -6.37 -9.89 -12.49
CA ASN A 171 -5.53 -10.33 -13.61
C ASN A 171 -4.82 -9.14 -14.25
N ASP A 172 -5.52 -8.03 -14.40
CA ASP A 172 -4.95 -6.78 -14.94
C ASP A 172 -3.89 -6.19 -13.99
N ILE A 173 -4.02 -6.42 -12.68
CA ILE A 173 -2.95 -6.05 -11.71
C ILE A 173 -1.66 -6.82 -11.99
N LYS A 174 -1.78 -8.09 -12.36
CA LYS A 174 -0.64 -9.00 -12.61
C LYS A 174 -0.05 -8.82 -14.01
N ASP A 175 -0.83 -8.23 -14.93
CA ASP A 175 -0.36 -7.96 -16.29
C ASP A 175 0.53 -6.70 -16.33
N PRO A 176 1.85 -6.85 -16.60
CA PRO A 176 2.74 -5.70 -16.70
C PRO A 176 2.41 -4.74 -17.85
N SER A 177 1.66 -5.19 -18.86
CA SER A 177 1.29 -4.40 -20.03
C SER A 177 0.13 -3.45 -19.72
N TYR A 178 -0.79 -3.85 -18.83
CA TYR A 178 -1.98 -3.06 -18.51
C TYR A 178 -1.65 -1.62 -18.09
N LEU A 179 -0.83 -1.47 -17.05
CA LEU A 179 -0.44 -0.13 -16.57
C LEU A 179 0.24 0.70 -17.66
N ARG A 180 1.09 0.06 -18.47
CA ARG A 180 1.80 0.75 -19.57
C ARG A 180 0.82 1.24 -20.63
N GLU A 181 -0.17 0.42 -20.98
CA GLU A 181 -1.21 0.77 -21.95
C GLU A 181 -2.05 1.94 -21.44
N GLN A 182 -2.55 1.89 -20.22
CA GLN A 182 -3.32 2.97 -19.60
C GLN A 182 -2.54 4.28 -19.58
N VAL A 183 -1.26 4.24 -19.23
CA VAL A 183 -0.38 5.41 -19.25
C VAL A 183 -0.17 5.93 -20.67
N ASN A 184 -0.03 5.07 -21.67
CA ASN A 184 0.13 5.51 -23.06
C ASN A 184 -1.14 6.21 -23.57
N ILE A 185 -2.33 5.65 -23.28
CA ILE A 185 -3.61 6.29 -23.62
C ILE A 185 -3.69 7.68 -22.96
N LEU A 186 -3.35 7.78 -21.70
CA LEU A 186 -3.41 9.05 -20.98
C LEU A 186 -2.40 10.07 -21.51
N ARG A 187 -1.24 9.63 -21.97
CA ARG A 187 -0.21 10.47 -22.60
C ARG A 187 -0.63 11.12 -23.91
N GLU A 188 -1.65 10.61 -24.58
CA GLU A 188 -2.19 11.24 -25.79
C GLU A 188 -2.89 12.58 -25.47
N THR A 189 -3.35 12.74 -24.23
CA THR A 189 -4.10 13.92 -23.79
C THR A 189 -3.44 14.70 -22.67
N THR A 190 -2.41 14.14 -22.03
CA THR A 190 -1.76 14.73 -20.85
C THR A 190 -0.25 14.52 -20.86
N ASN A 191 0.47 15.38 -20.11
CA ASN A 191 1.93 15.30 -19.99
C ASN A 191 2.32 14.46 -18.75
N ILE A 192 2.49 13.16 -18.91
CA ILE A 192 3.00 12.28 -17.86
C ILE A 192 4.48 11.99 -18.10
N ASP A 193 5.35 12.45 -17.21
CA ASP A 193 6.79 12.22 -17.27
C ASP A 193 7.16 10.86 -16.64
N VAL A 194 6.65 10.59 -15.44
CA VAL A 194 6.95 9.39 -14.68
C VAL A 194 5.68 8.75 -14.13
N PHE A 195 5.65 7.43 -14.09
CA PHE A 195 4.60 6.66 -13.43
C PHE A 195 5.18 5.41 -12.78
N PHE A 196 4.54 4.96 -11.71
CA PHE A 196 4.80 3.66 -11.08
C PHE A 196 3.60 3.18 -10.27
N LYS A 197 3.62 1.90 -9.89
CA LYS A 197 2.63 1.32 -8.98
C LYS A 197 3.23 1.02 -7.61
N ASP A 198 2.38 1.03 -6.61
CA ASP A 198 2.65 0.55 -5.28
C ASP A 198 1.55 -0.37 -4.77
N LEU A 199 1.87 -1.25 -3.83
CA LEU A 199 0.95 -2.23 -3.27
C LEU A 199 0.82 -2.10 -1.75
N ILE A 200 1.39 -1.04 -1.17
CA ILE A 200 1.40 -0.81 0.28
C ILE A 200 0.24 0.10 0.65
N LYS A 201 -0.75 -0.45 1.35
CA LYS A 201 -1.97 0.26 1.77
C LYS A 201 -1.76 1.30 2.88
N LEU A 202 -0.61 1.30 3.55
CA LEU A 202 -0.29 2.23 4.64
C LEU A 202 0.53 3.40 4.10
N PRO A 203 -0.02 4.63 4.04
CA PRO A 203 0.66 5.78 3.46
C PRO A 203 2.04 6.05 4.05
N ASP A 204 2.19 5.99 5.39
CA ASP A 204 3.46 6.25 6.07
C ASP A 204 4.56 5.26 5.64
N VAL A 205 4.20 3.97 5.53
CA VAL A 205 5.16 2.93 5.10
C VAL A 205 5.41 3.02 3.60
N SER A 206 4.39 3.32 2.81
CA SER A 206 4.52 3.50 1.38
C SER A 206 5.47 4.67 1.06
N ALA A 207 5.24 5.85 1.64
CA ALA A 207 6.09 7.03 1.45
C ALA A 207 7.55 6.75 1.88
N LEU A 208 7.74 6.13 3.05
CA LEU A 208 9.06 5.72 3.54
C LEU A 208 9.79 4.82 2.53
N LEU A 209 9.15 3.73 2.10
CA LEU A 209 9.79 2.76 1.21
C LEU A 209 9.95 3.28 -0.22
N MET A 210 9.13 4.23 -0.67
CA MET A 210 9.34 4.93 -1.93
C MET A 210 10.60 5.81 -1.90
N ILE A 211 10.88 6.47 -0.78
CA ILE A 211 12.08 7.29 -0.61
C ILE A 211 13.31 6.41 -0.42
N VAL A 212 13.21 5.35 0.36
CA VAL A 212 14.32 4.40 0.53
C VAL A 212 14.68 3.76 -0.81
N ASP A 213 13.66 3.39 -1.61
CA ASP A 213 13.78 2.79 -2.95
C ASP A 213 14.81 1.65 -3.01
N ASP A 214 14.61 0.68 -2.12
CA ASP A 214 15.54 -0.40 -1.81
C ASP A 214 15.86 -1.34 -2.99
N GLY A 215 15.01 -1.36 -4.03
CA GLY A 215 15.13 -2.29 -5.16
C GLY A 215 16.19 -1.95 -6.20
N GLU A 216 16.80 -0.77 -6.17
CA GLU A 216 17.75 -0.33 -7.20
C GLU A 216 19.06 0.22 -6.61
N LYS A 217 20.17 -0.15 -7.26
CA LYS A 217 21.52 0.24 -6.82
C LYS A 217 21.84 1.74 -6.95
N ASN A 218 21.09 2.48 -7.78
CA ASN A 218 21.40 3.86 -8.12
C ASN A 218 20.16 4.73 -7.97
N ALA A 219 19.82 5.16 -6.74
CA ALA A 219 18.74 6.08 -6.47
C ALA A 219 17.50 5.79 -7.34
N GLY A 220 16.66 4.93 -6.87
CA GLY A 220 15.59 4.35 -7.63
C GLY A 220 14.62 5.35 -8.20
N ARG A 221 13.84 4.90 -9.12
CA ARG A 221 12.87 5.69 -9.89
C ARG A 221 11.83 6.41 -9.03
N LYS A 222 11.41 5.79 -7.92
CA LYS A 222 10.41 6.36 -7.01
C LYS A 222 10.99 7.55 -6.25
N ARG A 223 12.17 7.39 -5.64
CA ARG A 223 12.88 8.48 -4.95
C ARG A 223 13.13 9.64 -5.90
N ASN A 224 13.66 9.36 -7.08
CA ASN A 224 13.95 10.39 -8.08
C ASN A 224 12.69 11.15 -8.52
N ALA A 225 11.55 10.49 -8.64
CA ALA A 225 10.29 11.16 -8.97
C ALA A 225 9.84 12.09 -7.85
N ILE A 226 9.85 11.62 -6.61
CA ILE A 226 9.41 12.40 -5.44
C ILE A 226 10.32 13.62 -5.23
N LEU A 227 11.63 13.44 -5.40
CA LEU A 227 12.64 14.49 -5.12
C LEU A 227 13.03 15.34 -6.36
N ASN A 228 12.32 15.19 -7.47
CA ASN A 228 12.60 15.98 -8.65
C ASN A 228 12.00 17.40 -8.50
N LYS A 229 12.89 18.42 -8.54
CA LYS A 229 12.48 19.81 -8.44
C LYS A 229 11.67 20.33 -9.64
N ASN A 230 11.74 19.65 -10.77
CA ASN A 230 11.04 20.05 -11.98
C ASN A 230 9.58 19.58 -12.02
N PHE A 231 9.21 18.60 -11.20
CA PHE A 231 7.81 18.15 -11.12
C PHE A 231 6.99 19.12 -10.28
N LYS A 232 5.83 19.49 -10.79
CA LYS A 232 4.84 20.37 -10.16
C LYS A 232 3.57 19.64 -9.78
N TYR A 233 3.22 18.59 -10.53
CA TYR A 233 1.95 17.91 -10.40
C TYR A 233 2.15 16.43 -10.10
N ILE A 234 1.20 15.90 -9.33
CA ILE A 234 1.11 14.49 -9.00
C ILE A 234 -0.34 14.01 -9.17
N GLY A 235 -0.52 12.87 -9.82
CA GLY A 235 -1.76 12.10 -9.82
C GLY A 235 -1.60 10.87 -8.96
N ILE A 236 -2.57 10.62 -8.08
CA ILE A 236 -2.60 9.44 -7.22
C ILE A 236 -3.98 8.82 -7.31
N ASN A 237 -4.04 7.54 -7.65
CA ASN A 237 -5.28 6.79 -7.64
C ASN A 237 -5.05 5.46 -6.92
N SER A 238 -6.01 5.02 -6.08
CA SER A 238 -5.84 3.81 -5.28
C SER A 238 -7.16 3.12 -5.00
N LYS A 239 -7.16 1.79 -4.97
CA LYS A 239 -8.30 0.97 -4.50
C LYS A 239 -7.87 -0.43 -4.10
N PHE A 240 -8.77 -1.15 -3.45
CA PHE A 240 -8.70 -2.60 -3.31
C PHE A 240 -9.38 -3.28 -4.50
N ILE A 241 -8.74 -4.33 -5.00
CA ILE A 241 -9.28 -5.24 -6.00
C ILE A 241 -9.11 -6.64 -5.42
N GLY A 242 -10.19 -7.26 -5.01
CA GLY A 242 -10.15 -8.49 -4.23
C GLY A 242 -9.39 -8.31 -2.92
N LYS A 243 -8.29 -9.04 -2.76
CA LYS A 243 -7.41 -8.95 -1.58
C LYS A 243 -6.21 -8.02 -1.76
N THR A 244 -6.03 -7.48 -2.96
CA THR A 244 -4.85 -6.71 -3.33
C THR A 244 -5.16 -5.21 -3.28
N PHE A 245 -4.41 -4.47 -2.47
CA PHE A 245 -4.38 -3.00 -2.57
C PHE A 245 -3.46 -2.59 -3.72
N ILE A 246 -3.89 -1.61 -4.49
CA ILE A 246 -3.09 -1.03 -5.58
C ILE A 246 -3.19 0.49 -5.56
N ALA A 247 -2.07 1.14 -5.77
CA ALA A 247 -2.00 2.58 -5.99
C ALA A 247 -1.12 2.88 -7.21
N TYR A 248 -1.57 3.82 -8.02
CA TYR A 248 -0.83 4.35 -9.17
C TYR A 248 -0.42 5.78 -8.89
N PHE A 249 0.81 6.09 -9.22
CA PHE A 249 1.43 7.41 -9.06
C PHE A 249 1.93 7.90 -10.41
N THR A 250 1.57 9.12 -10.74
CA THR A 250 2.05 9.84 -11.92
C THR A 250 2.64 11.19 -11.53
N PHE A 251 3.63 11.64 -12.26
CA PHE A 251 4.28 12.93 -12.04
C PHE A 251 4.39 13.67 -13.37
N SER A 252 4.19 14.98 -13.31
CA SER A 252 4.27 15.85 -14.47
C SER A 252 4.92 17.20 -14.13
N LYS A 253 5.56 17.80 -15.14
CA LYS A 253 6.11 19.16 -15.08
C LYS A 253 5.07 20.21 -15.47
N GLU A 254 4.06 19.81 -16.24
CA GLU A 254 3.04 20.69 -16.85
C GLU A 254 1.63 20.18 -16.56
#